data_adca2fe1d1426df8fba15248db8afbe0
#
_entry.id   adca2fe1d1426df8fba15248db8afbe0
#
_cell.length_a   1.000
_cell.length_b   1.000
_cell.length_c   1.000
_cell.angle_alpha   90.00
_cell.angle_beta   90.00
_cell.angle_gamma   90.00
#
_symmetry.space_group_name_H-M   'P 1'
#
loop_
_entity.id
_entity.type
_entity.pdbx_description
1 polymer ?
#
loop_
_entity_poly.entity_id
_entity_poly.type
_entity_poly.pdbx_seq_one_letter_code
_entity_poly.pdbx_strand_id
1 'polypeptide(L)'
;MDDRPCYMISIAAELVGMHPQTLRIYESKGLVRPKRTRGNTRLYSDADLERLRLIQRLTTELGLNLAGVEVVLRLEDELRKAHARFERLERQMRDEIQNVHKQYRRELVLYETPRPVPTRQS
;
A
#
# COMPACT_ATOMS: atom_id res chain seq x y z
N MET A 1 -4.18 0.59 -8.12
CA MET A 1 -5.60 0.68 -7.80
C MET A 1 -5.95 2.12 -7.51
N ASP A 2 -7.01 2.62 -8.11
CA ASP A 2 -7.39 4.01 -7.96
C ASP A 2 -8.16 4.23 -6.67
N ASP A 3 -7.71 5.20 -5.86
CA ASP A 3 -8.36 5.51 -4.59
C ASP A 3 -9.36 6.65 -4.71
N ARG A 4 -9.50 7.23 -5.90
CA ARG A 4 -10.41 8.34 -6.06
C ARG A 4 -11.86 7.87 -5.96
N PRO A 5 -12.67 8.51 -5.12
CA PRO A 5 -14.08 8.12 -5.00
C PRO A 5 -14.84 8.58 -6.23
N CYS A 6 -15.54 7.66 -6.87
CA CYS A 6 -16.27 8.00 -8.10
C CYS A 6 -17.59 7.27 -8.28
N TYR A 7 -17.95 6.33 -7.41
CA TYR A 7 -19.17 5.54 -7.57
C TYR A 7 -20.12 5.79 -6.43
N MET A 8 -21.37 6.16 -6.76
CA MET A 8 -22.43 6.20 -5.76
C MET A 8 -22.81 4.77 -5.39
N ILE A 9 -23.47 4.61 -4.24
CA ILE A 9 -23.73 3.29 -3.69
C ILE A 9 -24.50 2.38 -4.63
N SER A 10 -25.48 2.92 -5.38
CA SER A 10 -26.26 2.10 -6.30
C SER A 10 -25.39 1.52 -7.41
N ILE A 11 -24.46 2.31 -7.93
CA ILE A 11 -23.55 1.87 -8.97
C ILE A 11 -22.51 0.90 -8.40
N ALA A 12 -21.96 1.24 -7.24
CA ALA A 12 -20.98 0.35 -6.58
C ALA A 12 -21.59 -1.02 -6.31
N ALA A 13 -22.81 -1.04 -5.78
CA ALA A 13 -23.50 -2.29 -5.49
C ALA A 13 -23.71 -3.12 -6.75
N GLU A 14 -24.10 -2.46 -7.83
CA GLU A 14 -24.29 -3.15 -9.11
C GLU A 14 -22.98 -3.73 -9.62
N LEU A 15 -21.90 -2.97 -9.55
CA LEU A 15 -20.60 -3.41 -10.04
C LEU A 15 -20.05 -4.62 -9.28
N VAL A 16 -20.33 -4.71 -7.98
CA VAL A 16 -19.84 -5.83 -7.18
C VAL A 16 -20.89 -6.94 -7.02
N GLY A 17 -22.10 -6.75 -7.56
CA GLY A 17 -23.13 -7.75 -7.48
C GLY A 17 -23.72 -7.95 -6.09
N MET A 18 -23.83 -6.87 -5.31
CA MET A 18 -24.37 -6.90 -3.95
C MET A 18 -25.54 -5.95 -3.84
N HIS A 19 -26.39 -6.21 -2.85
CA HIS A 19 -27.48 -5.29 -2.54
C HIS A 19 -26.91 -4.03 -1.86
N PRO A 20 -27.42 -2.83 -2.19
CA PRO A 20 -26.94 -1.61 -1.52
C PRO A 20 -27.00 -1.67 0.00
N GLN A 21 -28.02 -2.34 0.53
CA GLN A 21 -28.13 -2.47 1.98
C GLN A 21 -26.98 -3.25 2.58
N THR A 22 -26.46 -4.24 1.84
CA THR A 22 -25.29 -4.99 2.27
C THR A 22 -24.07 -4.08 2.39
N LEU A 23 -23.90 -3.17 1.43
CA LEU A 23 -22.81 -2.20 1.49
C LEU A 23 -22.94 -1.30 2.71
N ARG A 24 -24.16 -0.88 3.04
CA ARG A 24 -24.42 -0.05 4.22
C ARG A 24 -24.06 -0.81 5.50
N ILE A 25 -24.41 -2.09 5.56
CA ILE A 25 -24.09 -2.93 6.71
C ILE A 25 -22.58 -3.05 6.88
N TYR A 26 -21.86 -3.29 5.77
CA TYR A 26 -20.41 -3.41 5.83
C TYR A 26 -19.76 -2.12 6.26
N GLU A 27 -20.28 -0.99 5.81
CA GLU A 27 -19.78 0.29 6.25
C GLU A 27 -20.01 0.49 7.74
N SER A 28 -21.21 0.14 8.22
CA SER A 28 -21.54 0.32 9.65
C SER A 28 -20.65 -0.55 10.54
N LYS A 29 -20.12 -1.63 10.01
CA LYS A 29 -19.21 -2.50 10.75
C LYS A 29 -17.74 -2.13 10.53
N GLY A 30 -17.48 -1.08 9.79
CA GLY A 30 -16.13 -0.60 9.55
C GLY A 30 -15.33 -1.44 8.57
N LEU A 31 -15.99 -2.31 7.81
CA LEU A 31 -15.30 -3.17 6.86
C LEU A 31 -14.93 -2.45 5.59
N VAL A 32 -15.66 -1.41 5.24
CA VAL A 32 -15.38 -0.57 4.09
C VAL A 32 -15.69 0.87 4.50
N ARG A 33 -14.94 1.83 3.96
CA ARG A 33 -15.06 3.23 4.36
C ARG A 33 -15.12 4.12 3.13
N PRO A 34 -16.28 4.21 2.48
CA PRO A 34 -16.43 5.13 1.35
C PRO A 34 -16.32 6.56 1.84
N LYS A 35 -15.87 7.42 0.97
CA LYS A 35 -15.82 8.85 1.27
C LYS A 35 -17.21 9.45 1.12
N ARG A 36 -17.40 10.58 1.75
CA ARG A 36 -18.70 11.26 1.69
C ARG A 36 -18.54 12.64 1.06
N THR A 37 -19.51 13.01 0.24
CA THR A 37 -19.56 14.34 -0.30
C THR A 37 -20.04 15.32 0.76
N ARG A 38 -20.05 16.60 0.44
CA ARG A 38 -20.59 17.62 1.33
C ARG A 38 -22.05 17.37 1.66
N GLY A 39 -22.81 16.81 0.71
CA GLY A 39 -24.19 16.43 0.94
C GLY A 39 -24.36 15.10 1.66
N ASN A 40 -23.27 14.56 2.21
CA ASN A 40 -23.28 13.30 2.97
C ASN A 40 -23.61 12.09 2.11
N THR A 41 -23.34 12.15 0.82
CA THR A 41 -23.54 11.04 -0.10
C THR A 41 -22.28 10.18 -0.14
N ARG A 42 -22.46 8.86 -0.07
CA ARG A 42 -21.33 7.92 -0.15
C ARG A 42 -20.77 7.88 -1.54
N LEU A 43 -19.43 7.90 -1.63
CA LEU A 43 -18.73 7.68 -2.90
C LEU A 43 -17.66 6.62 -2.70
N TYR A 44 -17.75 5.59 -3.51
CA TYR A 44 -16.85 4.44 -3.45
C TYR A 44 -15.75 4.58 -4.49
N SER A 45 -14.54 4.18 -4.13
CA SER A 45 -13.40 4.14 -5.04
C SER A 45 -13.26 2.74 -5.62
N ASP A 46 -12.38 2.61 -6.62
CA ASP A 46 -12.03 1.28 -7.14
C ASP A 46 -11.42 0.41 -6.04
N ALA A 47 -10.63 1.00 -5.16
CA ALA A 47 -10.06 0.27 -4.03
C ALA A 47 -11.17 -0.24 -3.12
N ASP A 48 -12.20 0.57 -2.89
CA ASP A 48 -13.36 0.14 -2.09
C ASP A 48 -14.07 -1.03 -2.75
N LEU A 49 -14.23 -0.99 -4.08
CA LEU A 49 -14.85 -2.09 -4.81
C LEU A 49 -14.05 -3.39 -4.67
N GLU A 50 -12.74 -3.29 -4.75
CA GLU A 50 -11.89 -4.47 -4.56
C GLU A 50 -12.03 -5.03 -3.16
N ARG A 51 -12.13 -4.16 -2.17
CA ARG A 51 -12.33 -4.60 -0.79
C ARG A 51 -13.68 -5.31 -0.64
N LEU A 52 -14.71 -4.79 -1.27
CA LEU A 52 -16.03 -5.44 -1.26
C LEU A 52 -15.98 -6.81 -1.93
N ARG A 53 -15.24 -6.93 -3.03
CA ARG A 53 -15.08 -8.22 -3.72
C ARG A 53 -14.33 -9.21 -2.85
N LEU A 54 -13.34 -8.75 -2.11
CA LEU A 54 -12.63 -9.61 -1.16
C LEU A 54 -13.56 -10.09 -0.06
N ILE A 55 -14.36 -9.19 0.51
CA ILE A 55 -15.33 -9.58 1.53
C ILE A 55 -16.28 -10.64 0.98
N GLN A 56 -16.74 -10.45 -0.24
CA GLN A 56 -17.64 -11.41 -0.89
C GLN A 56 -16.99 -12.78 -1.04
N ARG A 57 -15.74 -12.83 -1.47
CA ARG A 57 -15.03 -14.11 -1.59
C ARG A 57 -14.87 -14.78 -0.23
N LEU A 58 -14.56 -14.02 0.79
CA LEU A 58 -14.39 -14.57 2.13
C LEU A 58 -15.68 -15.16 2.68
N THR A 59 -16.81 -14.50 2.40
CA THR A 59 -18.09 -14.98 2.89
C THR A 59 -18.66 -16.11 2.05
N THR A 60 -18.59 -16.02 0.73
CA THR A 60 -19.25 -16.99 -0.16
C THR A 60 -18.37 -18.19 -0.46
N GLU A 61 -17.09 -17.99 -0.69
CA GLU A 61 -16.20 -19.09 -1.06
C GLU A 61 -15.60 -19.78 0.14
N LEU A 62 -15.21 -19.02 1.17
CA LEU A 62 -14.59 -19.58 2.36
C LEU A 62 -15.57 -19.77 3.52
N GLY A 63 -16.78 -19.25 3.37
CA GLY A 63 -17.79 -19.43 4.40
C GLY A 63 -17.53 -18.72 5.71
N LEU A 64 -16.72 -17.65 5.68
CA LEU A 64 -16.43 -16.92 6.89
C LEU A 64 -17.62 -16.06 7.31
N ASN A 65 -17.86 -15.98 8.61
CA ASN A 65 -18.84 -15.03 9.14
C ASN A 65 -18.18 -13.64 9.22
N LEU A 66 -18.97 -12.63 9.57
CA LEU A 66 -18.45 -11.27 9.60
C LEU A 66 -17.30 -11.08 10.59
N ALA A 67 -17.31 -11.77 11.72
CA ALA A 67 -16.21 -11.70 12.66
C ALA A 67 -14.92 -12.22 12.03
N GLY A 68 -14.99 -13.32 11.31
CA GLY A 68 -13.84 -13.85 10.59
C GLY A 68 -13.36 -12.92 9.49
N VAL A 69 -14.30 -12.31 8.78
CA VAL A 69 -13.97 -11.32 7.74
C VAL A 69 -13.21 -10.15 8.36
N GLU A 70 -13.67 -9.66 9.51
CA GLU A 70 -12.99 -8.57 10.20
C GLU A 70 -11.54 -8.92 10.52
N VAL A 71 -11.30 -10.14 11.00
CA VAL A 71 -9.95 -10.58 11.31
C VAL A 71 -9.08 -10.61 10.06
N VAL A 72 -9.59 -11.19 8.97
CA VAL A 72 -8.83 -11.28 7.73
C VAL A 72 -8.51 -9.89 7.19
N LEU A 73 -9.49 -8.99 7.19
CA LEU A 73 -9.27 -7.64 6.68
C LEU A 73 -8.24 -6.87 7.51
N ARG A 74 -8.27 -7.06 8.83
CA ARG A 74 -7.28 -6.43 9.70
C ARG A 74 -5.88 -6.97 9.40
N LEU A 75 -5.76 -8.27 9.22
CA LEU A 75 -4.48 -8.87 8.91
C LEU A 75 -3.98 -8.43 7.54
N GLU A 76 -4.87 -8.30 6.58
CA GLU A 76 -4.54 -7.77 5.26
C GLU A 76 -3.98 -6.35 5.37
N ASP A 77 -4.64 -5.52 6.16
CA ASP A 77 -4.19 -4.14 6.34
C ASP A 77 -2.82 -4.09 7.03
N GLU A 78 -2.63 -4.92 8.05
CA GLU A 78 -1.36 -4.99 8.75
C GLU A 78 -0.24 -5.50 7.85
N LEU A 79 -0.56 -6.49 7.03
CA LEU A 79 0.41 -7.03 6.08
C LEU A 79 0.81 -5.97 5.05
N ARG A 80 -0.15 -5.22 4.55
CA ARG A 80 0.13 -4.16 3.59
C ARG A 80 1.02 -3.08 4.20
N LYS A 81 0.74 -2.70 5.46
CA LYS A 81 1.56 -1.72 6.17
C LYS A 81 2.97 -2.24 6.42
N ALA A 82 3.08 -3.50 6.80
CA ALA A 82 4.37 -4.12 7.02
C ALA A 82 5.18 -4.18 5.73
N HIS A 83 4.52 -4.53 4.64
CA HIS A 83 5.16 -4.59 3.33
C HIS A 83 5.67 -3.21 2.90
N ALA A 84 4.86 -2.19 3.09
CA ALA A 84 5.26 -0.82 2.75
C ALA A 84 6.46 -0.38 3.60
N ARG A 85 6.47 -0.75 4.88
CA ARG A 85 7.59 -0.47 5.77
C ARG A 85 8.85 -1.18 5.30
N PHE A 86 8.70 -2.43 4.94
CA PHE A 86 9.81 -3.24 4.45
C PHE A 86 10.42 -2.61 3.19
N GLU A 87 9.58 -2.19 2.26
CA GLU A 87 10.05 -1.55 1.03
C GLU A 87 10.80 -0.25 1.32
N ARG A 88 10.31 0.54 2.27
CA ARG A 88 11.00 1.76 2.67
C ARG A 88 12.36 1.47 3.27
N LEU A 89 12.42 0.45 4.14
CA LEU A 89 13.68 0.06 4.76
C LEU A 89 14.68 -0.44 3.72
N GLU A 90 14.20 -1.21 2.75
CA GLU A 90 15.04 -1.67 1.66
C GLU A 90 15.65 -0.50 0.89
N ARG A 91 14.83 0.50 0.59
CA ARG A 91 15.30 1.68 -0.13
C ARG A 91 16.34 2.44 0.70
N GLN A 92 16.06 2.61 2.00
CA GLN A 92 16.99 3.28 2.89
C GLN A 92 18.32 2.54 2.96
N MET A 93 18.27 1.24 3.06
CA MET A 93 19.49 0.43 3.10
C MET A 93 20.27 0.55 1.80
N ARG A 94 19.59 0.51 0.67
CA ARG A 94 20.24 0.67 -0.61
C ARG A 94 20.91 2.03 -0.72
N ASP A 95 20.22 3.07 -0.27
CA ASP A 95 20.76 4.42 -0.29
C ASP A 95 21.99 4.54 0.59
N GLU A 96 21.93 3.95 1.78
CA GLU A 96 23.07 3.95 2.68
C GLU A 96 24.25 3.19 2.12
N ILE A 97 24.00 2.03 1.53
CA ILE A 97 25.05 1.24 0.90
C ILE A 97 25.68 2.02 -0.22
N GLN A 98 24.86 2.68 -1.04
CA GLN A 98 25.39 3.50 -2.13
C GLN A 98 26.22 4.66 -1.61
N ASN A 99 25.75 5.30 -0.54
CA ASN A 99 26.50 6.41 0.06
C ASN A 99 27.83 5.95 0.63
N VAL A 100 27.84 4.82 1.31
CA VAL A 100 29.07 4.24 1.83
C VAL A 100 30.01 3.89 0.68
N HIS A 101 29.45 3.31 -0.37
CA HIS A 101 30.24 2.92 -1.53
C HIS A 101 30.85 4.15 -2.20
N LYS A 102 30.08 5.22 -2.36
CA LYS A 102 30.56 6.46 -2.94
C LYS A 102 31.68 7.05 -2.11
N GLN A 103 31.50 7.05 -0.80
CA GLN A 103 32.49 7.59 0.10
C GLN A 103 33.78 6.77 0.06
N TYR A 104 33.66 5.46 0.02
CA TYR A 104 34.79 4.58 -0.09
C TYR A 104 35.57 4.83 -1.39
N ARG A 105 34.85 4.99 -2.47
CA ARG A 105 35.46 5.31 -3.75
C ARG A 105 36.21 6.62 -3.72
N ARG A 106 35.60 7.62 -3.11
CA ARG A 106 36.24 8.92 -3.00
C ARG A 106 37.53 8.83 -2.21
N GLU A 107 37.51 8.09 -1.14
CA GLU A 107 38.70 7.90 -0.32
C GLU A 107 39.77 7.14 -1.08
N LEU A 108 39.39 6.14 -1.83
CA LEU A 108 40.34 5.41 -2.65
C LEU A 108 40.98 6.30 -3.68
N VAL A 109 40.19 7.14 -4.33
CA VAL A 109 40.71 8.04 -5.31
C VAL A 109 41.71 8.99 -4.70
N LEU A 110 41.43 9.47 -3.50
CA LEU A 110 42.35 10.34 -2.81
C LEU A 110 43.68 9.67 -2.49
N TYR A 111 43.65 8.39 -2.19
CA TYR A 111 44.87 7.68 -1.88
C TYR A 111 45.57 7.18 -3.12
N GLU A 112 44.83 6.79 -4.12
CA GLU A 112 45.42 6.22 -5.34
C GLU A 112 45.78 7.27 -6.35
N THR A 113 45.15 8.40 -6.25
CA THR A 113 45.52 9.47 -7.13
C THR A 113 46.95 9.78 -6.86
N PRO A 114 47.74 9.61 -7.81
CA PRO A 114 49.12 9.83 -7.61
C PRO A 114 49.31 11.24 -7.25
N ARG A 115 49.69 11.43 -6.11
CA ARG A 115 50.25 12.64 -5.82
C ARG A 115 51.34 12.71 -6.73
N PRO A 116 51.49 13.77 -7.30
CA PRO A 116 52.58 14.01 -8.13
C PRO A 116 53.80 13.73 -7.33
N VAL A 117 54.20 12.66 -7.49
CA VAL A 117 55.36 12.30 -6.94
C VAL A 117 56.37 13.13 -7.47
N PRO A 118 57.01 13.68 -6.71
CA PRO A 118 58.07 14.42 -7.19
C PRO A 118 58.98 13.53 -7.91
N THR A 119 58.97 13.29 -8.67
CA THR A 119 59.42 12.52 -9.37
C THR A 119 60.48 12.26 -9.52
N ARG A 120 60.90 11.88 -9.36
CA ARG A 120 61.68 11.44 -9.44
C ARG A 120 61.82 11.06 -10.41
N GLN A 121 61.89 11.24 -10.89
CA GLN A 121 61.97 11.03 -11.68
C GLN A 121 62.71 10.85 -12.04
N SER A 122 62.98 10.79 -11.97
CA SER A 122 63.51 10.64 -12.21
C SER A 122 63.62 10.46 -12.64
#